data_33892b88c14ec2f8db6e261d7e8b060e
#
_entry.id   33892b88c14ec2f8db6e261d7e8b060e
#
_cell.length_a   1.000
_cell.length_b   1.000
_cell.length_c   1.000
_cell.angle_alpha   90.00
_cell.angle_beta   90.00
_cell.angle_gamma   90.00
#
_symmetry.space_group_name_H-M   'P 1'
#
loop_
_entity.id
_entity.type
_entity.pdbx_description
1 polymer ?
#
loop_
_entity_poly.entity_id
_entity_poly.type
_entity_poly.pdbx_seq_one_letter_code
_entity_poly.pdbx_strand_id
1 'polypeptide(L)'
;MKKVFSVFCAVALFAAAAVAQPAQGQQGPRRGGDNGWRERVRAEKVAFLTAEIDLTESEAQVFWPIYNEIQKAQREGFEAVKNAYDAMAKGVEEKKSGKEMEKLVKAYIDAKEKNEGIETKYLNKLLKVLHAEKVARYYVAEEKFRHQQIGRLGNGNFPNLRMSEEQKQQWKERGEQMREQFRNWTGQGQKKEN
;
A
#
# COMPACT_ATOMS: atom_id res chain seq x y z
N MET A 1 47.26 -39.98 19.99
CA MET A 1 48.16 -39.94 18.80
C MET A 1 47.82 -38.67 18.01
N LYS A 2 48.60 -37.73 18.20
CA LYS A 2 49.11 -36.58 17.47
C LYS A 2 48.93 -36.69 15.95
N LYS A 3 48.44 -35.60 15.30
CA LYS A 3 49.03 -35.01 14.09
C LYS A 3 48.49 -33.59 13.88
N VAL A 4 49.39 -32.66 14.10
CA VAL A 4 49.43 -31.24 13.70
C VAL A 4 49.77 -31.20 12.21
N PHE A 5 49.19 -30.28 11.43
CA PHE A 5 49.69 -29.71 10.21
C PHE A 5 49.28 -28.26 10.17
N SER A 6 50.05 -27.38 10.51
CA SER A 6 51.08 -26.49 10.03
C SER A 6 50.82 -25.90 8.63
N VAL A 7 50.46 -24.65 8.63
CA VAL A 7 50.97 -23.44 7.98
C VAL A 7 51.57 -23.59 6.55
N PHE A 8 51.07 -22.78 5.64
CA PHE A 8 51.91 -22.04 4.71
C PHE A 8 51.32 -20.71 4.31
N CYS A 9 51.97 -19.62 4.77
CA CYS A 9 51.91 -18.29 4.25
C CYS A 9 52.52 -18.26 2.83
N ALA A 10 51.84 -17.70 1.88
CA ALA A 10 52.47 -17.22 0.65
C ALA A 10 52.03 -15.77 0.40
N VAL A 11 52.94 -14.88 0.76
CA VAL A 11 52.92 -13.47 0.37
C VAL A 11 53.35 -13.40 -1.09
N ALA A 12 52.44 -12.98 -1.97
CA ALA A 12 52.79 -12.59 -3.32
C ALA A 12 52.61 -11.09 -3.48
N LEU A 13 53.72 -10.39 -3.47
CA LEU A 13 53.84 -9.00 -3.91
C LEU A 13 53.53 -8.92 -5.41
N PHE A 14 52.45 -8.27 -5.80
CA PHE A 14 52.25 -7.82 -7.18
C PHE A 14 52.35 -6.30 -7.26
N ALA A 15 53.34 -5.91 -8.05
CA ALA A 15 53.69 -4.53 -8.36
C ALA A 15 52.55 -3.79 -9.07
N ALA A 16 52.38 -2.54 -8.70
CA ALA A 16 51.44 -1.60 -9.29
C ALA A 16 51.77 -1.30 -10.76
N ALA A 17 50.83 -1.63 -11.65
CA ALA A 17 50.73 -0.97 -12.95
C ALA A 17 49.49 -0.05 -12.88
N ALA A 18 49.73 1.24 -12.79
CA ALA A 18 48.70 2.26 -12.89
C ALA A 18 48.24 2.33 -14.35
N VAL A 19 47.16 1.62 -14.67
CA VAL A 19 46.37 1.84 -15.89
C VAL A 19 45.33 2.88 -15.56
N ALA A 20 45.46 4.07 -16.14
CA ALA A 20 44.44 5.12 -16.08
C ALA A 20 43.15 4.58 -16.70
N GLN A 21 42.18 4.21 -15.88
CA GLN A 21 40.80 3.92 -16.31
C GLN A 21 40.11 5.26 -16.62
N PRO A 22 39.44 5.38 -17.79
CA PRO A 22 38.61 6.55 -18.05
C PRO A 22 37.50 6.60 -16.98
N ALA A 23 37.26 7.78 -16.43
CA ALA A 23 36.26 8.07 -15.44
C ALA A 23 34.89 7.58 -15.96
N GLN A 24 34.47 6.39 -15.50
CA GLN A 24 33.07 5.97 -15.61
C GLN A 24 32.28 6.93 -14.76
N GLY A 25 31.44 7.72 -15.46
CA GLY A 25 30.52 8.64 -14.82
C GLY A 25 29.83 7.95 -13.65
N GLN A 26 30.04 8.46 -12.46
CA GLN A 26 29.28 8.11 -11.28
C GLN A 26 27.81 8.32 -11.61
N GLN A 27 27.13 7.26 -12.02
CA GLN A 27 25.68 7.23 -11.97
C GLN A 27 25.33 7.37 -10.48
N GLY A 28 24.96 8.59 -10.10
CA GLY A 28 24.42 8.85 -8.79
C GLY A 28 23.33 7.83 -8.46
N PRO A 29 23.07 7.55 -7.17
CA PRO A 29 22.11 6.53 -6.78
C PRO A 29 20.83 6.77 -7.54
N ARG A 30 20.47 5.83 -8.43
CA ARG A 30 19.18 5.86 -9.14
C ARG A 30 18.14 6.01 -8.06
N ARG A 31 17.52 7.20 -8.01
CA ARG A 31 16.45 7.52 -7.09
C ARG A 31 15.47 6.35 -7.15
N GLY A 32 15.41 5.58 -6.04
CA GLY A 32 14.43 4.53 -5.86
C GLY A 32 13.06 5.16 -6.05
N GLY A 33 12.49 4.96 -7.23
CA GLY A 33 11.15 5.41 -7.56
C GLY A 33 10.15 4.81 -6.57
N ASP A 34 8.91 4.99 -6.82
CA ASP A 34 7.73 4.51 -6.07
C ASP A 34 7.91 3.19 -5.26
N ASN A 35 8.75 2.28 -5.73
CA ASN A 35 9.07 1.02 -5.05
C ASN A 35 9.77 1.20 -3.68
N GLY A 36 10.76 2.07 -3.56
CA GLY A 36 11.48 2.25 -2.30
C GLY A 36 10.63 2.93 -1.22
N TRP A 37 9.66 3.76 -1.61
CA TRP A 37 8.68 4.32 -0.67
C TRP A 37 7.70 3.25 -0.18
N ARG A 38 7.17 2.44 -1.09
CA ARG A 38 6.23 1.35 -0.75
C ARG A 38 6.87 0.33 0.19
N GLU A 39 8.14 -0.01 -0.03
CA GLU A 39 8.87 -0.92 0.87
C GLU A 39 9.04 -0.33 2.27
N ARG A 40 9.37 0.97 2.39
CA ARG A 40 9.46 1.64 3.69
C ARG A 40 8.13 1.66 4.42
N VAL A 41 7.05 2.04 3.75
CA VAL A 41 5.70 2.04 4.34
C VAL A 41 5.29 0.64 4.78
N ARG A 42 5.65 -0.39 4.00
CA ARG A 42 5.38 -1.78 4.36
C ARG A 42 6.18 -2.20 5.59
N ALA A 43 7.46 -1.88 5.67
CA ALA A 43 8.29 -2.18 6.83
C ALA A 43 7.80 -1.44 8.09
N GLU A 44 7.44 -0.16 7.96
CA GLU A 44 6.83 0.63 9.03
C GLU A 44 5.51 0.00 9.50
N LYS A 45 4.67 -0.46 8.58
CA LYS A 45 3.41 -1.12 8.91
C LYS A 45 3.63 -2.43 9.67
N VAL A 46 4.60 -3.24 9.24
CA VAL A 46 4.95 -4.49 9.93
C VAL A 46 5.39 -4.20 11.37
N ALA A 47 6.31 -3.26 11.57
CA ALA A 47 6.76 -2.89 12.91
C ALA A 47 5.62 -2.36 13.79
N PHE A 48 4.78 -1.49 13.23
CA PHE A 48 3.62 -0.92 13.92
C PHE A 48 2.60 -1.99 14.33
N LEU A 49 2.19 -2.87 13.42
CA LEU A 49 1.25 -3.93 13.71
C LEU A 49 1.80 -4.93 14.75
N THR A 50 3.07 -5.31 14.65
CA THR A 50 3.70 -6.21 15.63
C THR A 50 3.61 -5.65 17.04
N ALA A 51 3.89 -4.35 17.21
CA ALA A 51 3.83 -3.67 18.50
C ALA A 51 2.39 -3.50 19.01
N GLU A 52 1.47 -3.04 18.18
CA GLU A 52 0.08 -2.76 18.58
C GLU A 52 -0.71 -4.04 18.93
N ILE A 53 -0.46 -5.14 18.20
CA ILE A 53 -1.10 -6.44 18.45
C ILE A 53 -0.45 -7.16 19.63
N ASP A 54 0.80 -6.80 19.95
CA ASP A 54 1.61 -7.47 20.97
C ASP A 54 1.84 -8.96 20.63
N LEU A 55 2.34 -9.18 19.40
CA LEU A 55 2.60 -10.53 18.89
C LEU A 55 3.84 -11.13 19.56
N THR A 56 3.69 -12.33 20.12
CA THR A 56 4.84 -13.15 20.45
C THR A 56 5.52 -13.68 19.19
N GLU A 57 6.74 -14.20 19.31
CA GLU A 57 7.47 -14.75 18.16
C GLU A 57 6.70 -15.90 17.49
N SER A 58 6.12 -16.81 18.28
CA SER A 58 5.33 -17.94 17.77
C SER A 58 4.04 -17.49 17.08
N GLU A 59 3.36 -16.49 17.62
CA GLU A 59 2.17 -15.91 16.99
C GLU A 59 2.51 -15.17 15.69
N ALA A 60 3.62 -14.44 15.66
CA ALA A 60 4.08 -13.76 14.47
C ALA A 60 4.37 -14.72 13.31
N GLN A 61 4.96 -15.89 13.60
CA GLN A 61 5.24 -16.91 12.58
C GLN A 61 3.98 -17.43 11.86
N VAL A 62 2.85 -17.52 12.55
CA VAL A 62 1.58 -17.98 11.96
C VAL A 62 0.69 -16.82 11.46
N PHE A 63 0.80 -15.65 12.05
CA PHE A 63 0.03 -14.47 11.67
C PHE A 63 0.47 -13.88 10.31
N TRP A 64 1.77 -13.66 10.11
CA TRP A 64 2.27 -12.98 8.92
C TRP A 64 1.94 -13.68 7.60
N PRO A 65 1.98 -15.01 7.47
CA PRO A 65 1.49 -15.69 6.26
C PRO A 65 0.04 -15.35 5.95
N ILE A 66 -0.86 -15.40 6.96
CA ILE A 66 -2.29 -15.08 6.79
C ILE A 66 -2.46 -13.60 6.41
N TYR A 67 -1.75 -12.71 7.09
CA TYR A 67 -1.73 -11.29 6.76
C TYR A 67 -1.33 -11.02 5.30
N ASN A 68 -0.28 -11.68 4.81
CA ASN A 68 0.14 -11.54 3.43
C ASN A 68 -0.93 -12.06 2.43
N GLU A 69 -1.64 -13.15 2.77
CA GLU A 69 -2.78 -13.61 1.98
C GLU A 69 -3.90 -12.57 1.95
N ILE A 70 -4.24 -11.95 3.09
CA ILE A 70 -5.24 -10.88 3.17
C ILE A 70 -4.84 -9.71 2.27
N GLN A 71 -3.59 -9.23 2.39
CA GLN A 71 -3.09 -8.11 1.60
C GLN A 71 -3.09 -8.41 0.08
N LYS A 72 -2.82 -9.66 -0.29
CA LYS A 72 -2.91 -10.10 -1.69
C LYS A 72 -4.37 -10.10 -2.16
N ALA A 73 -5.26 -10.72 -1.39
CA ALA A 73 -6.68 -10.80 -1.74
C ALA A 73 -7.33 -9.42 -1.85
N GLN A 74 -7.02 -8.51 -0.92
CA GLN A 74 -7.52 -7.12 -0.97
C GLN A 74 -7.04 -6.38 -2.22
N ARG A 75 -5.77 -6.55 -2.64
CA ARG A 75 -5.28 -5.95 -3.90
C ARG A 75 -6.02 -6.50 -5.11
N GLU A 76 -6.14 -7.82 -5.20
CA GLU A 76 -6.85 -8.49 -6.31
C GLU A 76 -8.33 -8.08 -6.35
N GLY A 77 -8.97 -7.99 -5.18
CA GLY A 77 -10.35 -7.50 -5.04
C GLY A 77 -10.51 -6.07 -5.50
N PHE A 78 -9.61 -5.17 -5.08
CA PHE A 78 -9.61 -3.78 -5.52
C PHE A 78 -9.39 -3.63 -7.02
N GLU A 79 -8.45 -4.38 -7.59
CA GLU A 79 -8.21 -4.40 -9.04
C GLU A 79 -9.45 -4.91 -9.81
N ALA A 80 -10.13 -5.94 -9.29
CA ALA A 80 -11.36 -6.44 -9.91
C ALA A 80 -12.47 -5.39 -9.88
N VAL A 81 -12.67 -4.68 -8.76
CA VAL A 81 -13.65 -3.58 -8.65
C VAL A 81 -13.31 -2.46 -9.63
N LYS A 82 -12.03 -2.06 -9.67
CA LYS A 82 -11.55 -1.02 -10.60
C LYS A 82 -11.81 -1.41 -12.07
N ASN A 83 -11.45 -2.61 -12.46
CA ASN A 83 -11.62 -3.08 -13.83
C ASN A 83 -13.11 -3.15 -14.23
N ALA A 84 -13.98 -3.59 -13.31
CA ALA A 84 -15.42 -3.60 -13.54
C ALA A 84 -16.00 -2.19 -13.64
N TYR A 85 -15.51 -1.25 -12.82
CA TYR A 85 -15.87 0.16 -12.91
C TYR A 85 -15.44 0.78 -14.25
N ASP A 86 -14.19 0.58 -14.67
CA ASP A 86 -13.66 1.11 -15.92
C ASP A 86 -14.45 0.57 -17.13
N ALA A 87 -14.80 -0.72 -17.09
CA ALA A 87 -15.65 -1.33 -18.12
C ALA A 87 -17.06 -0.72 -18.18
N MET A 88 -17.65 -0.46 -17.00
CA MET A 88 -18.96 0.20 -16.89
C MET A 88 -18.90 1.64 -17.38
N ALA A 89 -17.89 2.42 -16.97
CA ALA A 89 -17.69 3.79 -17.42
C ALA A 89 -17.53 3.89 -18.93
N LYS A 90 -16.71 3.00 -19.51
CA LYS A 90 -16.56 2.89 -20.97
C LYS A 90 -17.87 2.54 -21.66
N GLY A 91 -18.68 1.65 -21.08
CA GLY A 91 -20.01 1.32 -21.57
C GLY A 91 -20.95 2.53 -21.65
N VAL A 92 -20.87 3.45 -20.65
CA VAL A 92 -21.63 4.71 -20.65
C VAL A 92 -21.18 5.61 -21.81
N GLU A 93 -19.87 5.77 -22.00
CA GLU A 93 -19.30 6.59 -23.09
C GLU A 93 -19.69 6.06 -24.46
N GLU A 94 -19.66 4.73 -24.63
CA GLU A 94 -20.04 4.03 -25.88
C GLU A 94 -21.56 3.96 -26.08
N LYS A 95 -22.38 4.46 -25.16
CA LYS A 95 -23.87 4.42 -25.21
C LYS A 95 -24.40 3.01 -25.44
N LYS A 96 -23.86 2.01 -24.74
CA LYS A 96 -24.27 0.61 -24.86
C LYS A 96 -25.76 0.41 -24.58
N SER A 97 -26.34 -0.64 -25.16
CA SER A 97 -27.75 -0.99 -24.99
C SER A 97 -28.08 -1.28 -23.50
N GLY A 98 -29.35 -1.15 -23.13
CA GLY A 98 -29.83 -1.38 -21.78
C GLY A 98 -29.41 -2.74 -21.19
N LYS A 99 -29.49 -3.82 -21.99
CA LYS A 99 -29.07 -5.18 -21.57
C LYS A 99 -27.56 -5.31 -21.38
N GLU A 100 -26.78 -4.69 -22.23
CA GLU A 100 -25.31 -4.70 -22.08
C GLU A 100 -24.89 -3.87 -20.88
N MET A 101 -25.52 -2.71 -20.66
CA MET A 101 -25.26 -1.87 -19.50
C MET A 101 -25.67 -2.58 -18.21
N GLU A 102 -26.81 -3.29 -18.18
CA GLU A 102 -27.23 -4.09 -17.02
C GLU A 102 -26.16 -5.12 -16.62
N LYS A 103 -25.55 -5.82 -17.58
CA LYS A 103 -24.45 -6.76 -17.32
C LYS A 103 -23.24 -6.06 -16.68
N LEU A 104 -22.86 -4.89 -17.18
CA LEU A 104 -21.72 -4.14 -16.65
C LEU A 104 -21.98 -3.64 -15.21
N VAL A 105 -23.18 -3.15 -14.95
CA VAL A 105 -23.58 -2.75 -13.58
C VAL A 105 -23.55 -3.95 -12.63
N LYS A 106 -24.13 -5.10 -13.03
CA LYS A 106 -24.09 -6.32 -12.21
C LYS A 106 -22.66 -6.76 -11.93
N ALA A 107 -21.80 -6.80 -12.95
CA ALA A 107 -20.39 -7.16 -12.79
C ALA A 107 -19.66 -6.24 -11.81
N TYR A 108 -19.97 -4.93 -11.82
CA TYR A 108 -19.40 -3.98 -10.86
C TYR A 108 -19.87 -4.23 -9.42
N ILE A 109 -21.18 -4.48 -9.23
CA ILE A 109 -21.77 -4.80 -7.92
C ILE A 109 -21.20 -6.12 -7.38
N ASP A 110 -21.16 -7.17 -8.19
CA ASP A 110 -20.59 -8.47 -7.82
C ASP A 110 -19.11 -8.37 -7.42
N ALA A 111 -18.33 -7.54 -8.13
CA ALA A 111 -16.93 -7.31 -7.76
C ALA A 111 -16.80 -6.59 -6.42
N LYS A 112 -17.67 -5.62 -6.13
CA LYS A 112 -17.72 -4.94 -4.81
C LYS A 112 -18.07 -5.90 -3.68
N GLU A 113 -19.12 -6.70 -3.82
CA GLU A 113 -19.54 -7.67 -2.82
C GLU A 113 -18.43 -8.69 -2.51
N LYS A 114 -17.77 -9.19 -3.55
CA LYS A 114 -16.61 -10.10 -3.38
C LYS A 114 -15.47 -9.43 -2.62
N ASN A 115 -15.19 -8.16 -2.92
CA ASN A 115 -14.13 -7.41 -2.25
C ASN A 115 -14.48 -7.15 -0.76
N GLU A 116 -15.72 -6.79 -0.47
CA GLU A 116 -16.20 -6.59 0.92
C GLU A 116 -16.18 -7.89 1.73
N GLY A 117 -16.44 -9.03 1.10
CA GLY A 117 -16.39 -10.36 1.73
C GLY A 117 -14.99 -10.87 2.12
N ILE A 118 -13.91 -10.22 1.67
CA ILE A 118 -12.53 -10.67 1.93
C ILE A 118 -12.24 -10.71 3.43
N GLU A 119 -12.57 -9.66 4.17
CA GLU A 119 -12.31 -9.59 5.61
C GLU A 119 -13.03 -10.67 6.38
N THR A 120 -14.31 -10.88 6.09
CA THR A 120 -15.13 -11.95 6.71
C THR A 120 -14.53 -13.34 6.44
N LYS A 121 -14.06 -13.57 5.20
CA LYS A 121 -13.41 -14.84 4.82
C LYS A 121 -12.16 -15.11 5.66
N TYR A 122 -11.36 -14.10 5.95
CA TYR A 122 -10.10 -14.26 6.67
C TYR A 122 -10.24 -14.16 8.20
N LEU A 123 -11.34 -13.58 8.71
CA LEU A 123 -11.60 -13.50 10.15
C LEU A 123 -11.49 -14.87 10.84
N ASN A 124 -12.11 -15.89 10.27
CA ASN A 124 -12.06 -17.25 10.81
C ASN A 124 -10.64 -17.86 10.79
N LYS A 125 -9.79 -17.47 9.84
CA LYS A 125 -8.39 -17.91 9.83
C LYS A 125 -7.59 -17.22 10.93
N LEU A 126 -7.81 -15.93 11.15
CA LEU A 126 -7.16 -15.17 12.23
C LEU A 126 -7.55 -15.68 13.61
N LEU A 127 -8.83 -15.96 13.84
CA LEU A 127 -9.34 -16.50 15.11
C LEU A 127 -8.86 -17.92 15.43
N LYS A 128 -8.34 -18.66 14.45
CA LYS A 128 -7.71 -19.98 14.68
C LYS A 128 -6.28 -19.88 15.18
N VAL A 129 -5.59 -18.77 14.92
CA VAL A 129 -4.16 -18.59 15.22
C VAL A 129 -3.88 -17.56 16.29
N LEU A 130 -4.84 -16.65 16.56
CA LEU A 130 -4.75 -15.62 17.58
C LEU A 130 -5.99 -15.63 18.46
N HIS A 131 -5.81 -15.25 19.74
CA HIS A 131 -6.94 -14.96 20.62
C HIS A 131 -7.77 -13.78 20.09
N ALA A 132 -9.07 -13.79 20.35
CA ALA A 132 -9.99 -12.77 19.84
C ALA A 132 -9.58 -11.34 20.18
N GLU A 133 -8.97 -11.11 21.35
CA GLU A 133 -8.44 -9.81 21.77
C GLU A 133 -7.33 -9.31 20.83
N LYS A 134 -6.41 -10.20 20.41
CA LYS A 134 -5.35 -9.85 19.49
C LYS A 134 -5.87 -9.62 18.07
N VAL A 135 -6.90 -10.36 17.66
CA VAL A 135 -7.62 -10.10 16.40
C VAL A 135 -8.30 -8.73 16.44
N ALA A 136 -8.93 -8.37 17.54
CA ALA A 136 -9.51 -7.03 17.72
C ALA A 136 -8.43 -5.94 17.67
N ARG A 137 -7.30 -6.13 18.35
CA ARG A 137 -6.13 -5.21 18.27
C ARG A 137 -5.61 -5.07 16.84
N TYR A 138 -5.58 -6.16 16.07
CA TYR A 138 -5.20 -6.11 14.65
C TYR A 138 -6.10 -5.16 13.85
N TYR A 139 -7.42 -5.29 13.95
CA TYR A 139 -8.32 -4.39 13.22
C TYR A 139 -8.18 -2.93 13.68
N VAL A 140 -8.07 -2.70 14.99
CA VAL A 140 -7.82 -1.35 15.53
C VAL A 140 -6.50 -0.78 15.01
N ALA A 141 -5.44 -1.58 14.97
CA ALA A 141 -4.13 -1.17 14.49
C ALA A 141 -4.13 -0.86 12.98
N GLU A 142 -4.83 -1.66 12.17
CA GLU A 142 -5.01 -1.38 10.74
C GLU A 142 -5.66 -0.01 10.51
N GLU A 143 -6.74 0.30 11.26
CA GLU A 143 -7.42 1.59 11.17
C GLU A 143 -6.53 2.75 11.64
N LYS A 144 -5.84 2.60 12.77
CA LYS A 144 -4.88 3.60 13.26
C LYS A 144 -3.80 3.89 12.22
N PHE A 145 -3.20 2.84 11.63
CA PHE A 145 -2.16 3.00 10.62
C PHE A 145 -2.71 3.69 9.38
N ARG A 146 -3.88 3.30 8.91
CA ARG A 146 -4.56 3.94 7.78
C ARG A 146 -4.80 5.44 8.03
N HIS A 147 -5.31 5.81 9.20
CA HIS A 147 -5.52 7.21 9.58
C HIS A 147 -4.20 8.00 9.64
N GLN A 148 -3.13 7.42 10.17
CA GLN A 148 -1.81 8.05 10.17
C GLN A 148 -1.29 8.30 8.75
N GLN A 149 -1.45 7.33 7.83
CA GLN A 149 -1.03 7.51 6.45
C GLN A 149 -1.86 8.58 5.74
N ILE A 150 -3.18 8.60 5.94
CA ILE A 150 -4.07 9.65 5.38
C ILE A 150 -3.69 11.02 5.95
N GLY A 151 -3.43 11.13 7.26
CA GLY A 151 -2.98 12.36 7.89
C GLY A 151 -1.65 12.87 7.33
N ARG A 152 -0.69 11.98 7.07
CA ARG A 152 0.59 12.33 6.41
C ARG A 152 0.36 12.84 4.98
N LEU A 153 -0.57 12.22 4.24
CA LEU A 153 -0.95 12.65 2.89
C LEU A 153 -1.66 14.01 2.91
N GLY A 154 -2.58 14.21 3.86
CA GLY A 154 -3.36 15.45 4.00
C GLY A 154 -2.52 16.66 4.42
N ASN A 155 -1.45 16.46 5.20
CA ASN A 155 -0.54 17.53 5.64
C ASN A 155 0.56 17.88 4.62
N GLY A 156 0.50 17.34 3.39
CA GLY A 156 1.50 17.60 2.35
C GLY A 156 2.90 17.04 2.66
N ASN A 157 3.02 16.25 3.70
CA ASN A 157 4.26 15.61 4.10
C ASN A 157 4.49 14.32 3.30
N PHE A 158 4.57 14.47 1.96
CA PHE A 158 5.03 13.41 1.07
C PHE A 158 6.56 13.38 1.07
N PRO A 159 7.21 12.41 1.70
CA PRO A 159 8.67 12.42 1.81
C PRO A 159 9.40 12.37 0.45
N ASN A 160 8.71 12.08 -0.65
CA ASN A 160 9.34 11.88 -1.96
C ASN A 160 8.55 12.34 -3.20
N LEU A 161 7.37 12.95 -3.07
CA LEU A 161 6.80 13.68 -4.19
C LEU A 161 7.39 15.10 -4.17
N ARG A 162 8.44 15.31 -4.95
CA ARG A 162 8.83 16.66 -5.35
C ARG A 162 7.73 17.22 -6.27
N MET A 163 6.62 17.59 -5.66
CA MET A 163 5.67 18.45 -6.35
C MET A 163 6.34 19.83 -6.49
N SER A 164 6.27 20.42 -7.67
CA SER A 164 6.65 21.82 -7.83
C SER A 164 5.72 22.70 -6.96
N GLU A 165 6.16 23.90 -6.58
CA GLU A 165 5.32 24.79 -5.78
C GLU A 165 4.00 25.12 -6.50
N GLU A 166 4.01 25.17 -7.83
CA GLU A 166 2.82 25.31 -8.67
C GLU A 166 1.85 24.11 -8.52
N GLN A 167 2.37 22.89 -8.50
CA GLN A 167 1.54 21.68 -8.30
C GLN A 167 0.95 21.63 -6.89
N LYS A 168 1.69 22.07 -5.87
CA LYS A 168 1.18 22.17 -4.49
C LYS A 168 0.06 23.22 -4.40
N GLN A 169 0.23 24.35 -5.08
CA GLN A 169 -0.75 25.42 -5.13
C GLN A 169 -2.04 24.95 -5.82
N GLN A 170 -1.93 24.33 -7.00
CA GLN A 170 -3.06 23.75 -7.72
C GLN A 170 -3.80 22.68 -6.89
N TRP A 171 -3.06 21.90 -6.09
CA TRP A 171 -3.66 20.89 -5.21
C TRP A 171 -4.45 21.51 -4.05
N LYS A 172 -3.92 22.58 -3.45
CA LYS A 172 -4.63 23.36 -2.42
C LYS A 172 -5.90 23.99 -2.97
N GLU A 173 -5.80 24.68 -4.10
CA GLU A 173 -6.93 25.34 -4.76
C GLU A 173 -8.04 24.34 -5.12
N ARG A 174 -7.67 23.17 -5.67
CA ARG A 174 -8.63 22.09 -5.97
C ARG A 174 -9.27 21.52 -4.71
N GLY A 175 -8.51 21.38 -3.63
CA GLY A 175 -9.02 20.94 -2.33
C GLY A 175 -9.98 21.94 -1.70
N GLU A 176 -9.76 23.24 -1.90
CA GLU A 176 -10.65 24.31 -1.44
C GLU A 176 -11.93 24.37 -2.27
N GLN A 177 -11.83 24.27 -3.58
CA GLN A 177 -12.98 24.17 -4.47
C GLN A 177 -13.88 22.97 -4.16
N MET A 178 -13.30 21.79 -3.90
CA MET A 178 -14.08 20.62 -3.48
C MET A 178 -14.76 20.81 -2.13
N ARG A 179 -14.09 21.47 -1.17
CA ARG A 179 -14.71 21.82 0.13
C ARG A 179 -15.86 22.80 0.00
N GLU A 180 -15.74 23.78 -0.89
CA GLU A 180 -16.83 24.72 -1.18
C GLU A 180 -18.01 24.04 -1.88
N GLN A 181 -17.73 23.20 -2.88
CA GLN A 181 -18.78 22.41 -3.53
C GLN A 181 -19.53 21.52 -2.54
N PHE A 182 -18.81 20.87 -1.63
CA PHE A 182 -19.41 20.02 -0.61
C PHE A 182 -20.27 20.85 0.39
N ARG A 183 -19.77 22.02 0.83
CA ARG A 183 -20.56 22.94 1.68
C ARG A 183 -21.83 23.42 0.99
N ASN A 184 -21.75 23.79 -0.27
CA ASN A 184 -22.89 24.25 -1.06
C ASN A 184 -23.92 23.13 -1.27
N TRP A 185 -23.44 21.89 -1.48
CA TRP A 185 -24.30 20.71 -1.61
C TRP A 185 -25.02 20.38 -0.29
N THR A 186 -24.32 20.39 0.84
CA THR A 186 -24.91 20.15 2.18
C THR A 186 -25.81 21.30 2.64
N GLY A 187 -25.48 22.55 2.27
CA GLY A 187 -26.29 23.73 2.59
C GLY A 187 -27.60 23.84 1.81
N GLN A 188 -27.67 23.25 0.61
CA GLN A 188 -28.91 23.23 -0.18
C GLN A 188 -29.89 22.14 0.28
N GLY A 189 -29.40 21.09 0.96
CA GLY A 189 -30.26 20.05 1.55
C GLY A 189 -31.12 20.54 2.71
N GLN A 190 -30.65 21.54 3.46
CA GLN A 190 -31.40 22.10 4.62
C GLN A 190 -32.44 23.14 4.26
N LYS A 191 -32.47 23.66 3.01
CA LYS A 191 -33.44 24.67 2.56
C LYS A 191 -34.71 24.09 1.94
N LYS A 192 -34.86 22.78 1.82
CA LYS A 192 -36.03 22.10 1.21
C LYS A 192 -36.97 21.44 2.20
N GLU A 193 -36.74 21.58 3.51
CA GLU A 193 -37.60 21.01 4.57
C GLU A 193 -38.24 22.10 5.48
N ASN A 194 -38.55 23.27 4.92
CA ASN A 194 -39.41 24.27 5.61
C ASN A 194 -40.53 24.71 4.68
#